data_174baef5fee04efa7c46f1d52e561fec
#
_entry.id   174baef5fee04efa7c46f1d52e561fec
#
_cell.length_a   1.000
_cell.length_b   1.000
_cell.length_c   1.000
_cell.angle_alpha   90.00
_cell.angle_beta   90.00
_cell.angle_gamma   90.00
#
_symmetry.space_group_name_H-M   'P 1'
#
loop_
_entity.id
_entity.type
_entity.pdbx_description
1 polymer ?
#
loop_
_entity_poly.entity_id
_entity_poly.type
_entity_poly.pdbx_seq_one_letter_code
_entity_poly.pdbx_strand_id
1 'polypeptide(L)'
;MTGAEQAVRAKALTVLGADDALAGLVHGVFDGVPPRASAPYVSIGATEGRDWGTKDRAGCEVRLTLSLTGAGLPGDAGEAAARMEAAARALRGPADGWTIVAVRALRSRLAIRREGGWRHDLVVRCRCLAGVREEA
;
A
#
# COMPACT_ATOMS: atom_id res chain seq x y z
N MET A 1 17.07 7.86 8.17
CA MET A 1 15.91 7.05 7.82
C MET A 1 15.28 6.44 9.05
N THR A 2 14.01 6.52 9.18
CA THR A 2 13.32 6.21 10.42
C THR A 2 12.88 4.76 10.54
N GLY A 3 12.93 3.95 9.62
CA GLY A 3 12.36 2.61 9.70
C GLY A 3 10.84 2.57 9.55
N ALA A 4 10.15 3.69 9.66
CA ALA A 4 8.70 3.74 9.48
C ALA A 4 8.31 3.38 8.04
N GLU A 5 9.08 3.86 7.08
CA GLU A 5 8.85 3.54 5.67
C GLU A 5 8.90 2.03 5.44
N GLN A 6 9.92 1.38 5.99
CA GLN A 6 10.05 -0.06 5.85
C GLN A 6 8.99 -0.83 6.62
N ALA A 7 8.64 -0.35 7.81
CA ALA A 7 7.57 -0.96 8.60
C ALA A 7 6.23 -0.92 7.88
N VAL A 8 5.91 0.22 7.24
CA VAL A 8 4.68 0.36 6.47
C VAL A 8 4.70 -0.54 5.23
N ARG A 9 5.83 -0.59 4.53
CA ARG A 9 5.95 -1.48 3.36
C ARG A 9 5.76 -2.94 3.73
N ALA A 10 6.41 -3.39 4.79
CA ALA A 10 6.30 -4.77 5.25
C ALA A 10 4.86 -5.10 5.64
N LYS A 11 4.21 -4.18 6.35
CA LYS A 11 2.81 -4.38 6.73
C LYS A 11 1.89 -4.40 5.51
N ALA A 12 2.13 -3.53 4.53
CA ALA A 12 1.33 -3.51 3.31
C ALA A 12 1.44 -4.84 2.56
N LEU A 13 2.65 -5.38 2.46
CA LEU A 13 2.87 -6.67 1.81
C LEU A 13 2.07 -7.77 2.51
N THR A 14 2.09 -7.79 3.84
CA THR A 14 1.36 -8.78 4.63
C THR A 14 -0.16 -8.60 4.51
N VAL A 15 -0.64 -7.38 4.71
CA VAL A 15 -2.09 -7.09 4.76
C VAL A 15 -2.73 -7.30 3.39
N LEU A 16 -2.10 -6.78 2.34
CA LEU A 16 -2.63 -6.95 0.98
C LEU A 16 -2.56 -8.41 0.54
N GLY A 17 -1.46 -9.10 0.87
CA GLY A 17 -1.29 -10.50 0.53
C GLY A 17 -2.25 -11.43 1.27
N ALA A 18 -2.73 -11.02 2.43
CA ALA A 18 -3.66 -11.79 3.24
C ALA A 18 -5.14 -11.47 2.95
N ASP A 19 -5.43 -10.47 2.11
CA ASP A 19 -6.80 -10.12 1.78
C ASP A 19 -7.37 -11.13 0.79
N ASP A 20 -8.32 -11.93 1.23
CA ASP A 20 -8.87 -13.04 0.43
C ASP A 20 -9.58 -12.54 -0.83
N ALA A 21 -10.30 -11.44 -0.73
CA ALA A 21 -11.02 -10.90 -1.89
C ALA A 21 -10.05 -10.39 -2.95
N LEU A 22 -8.98 -9.73 -2.52
CA LEU A 22 -7.94 -9.27 -3.44
C LEU A 22 -7.18 -10.46 -4.04
N ALA A 23 -6.86 -11.46 -3.24
CA ALA A 23 -6.16 -12.66 -3.69
C ALA A 23 -6.93 -13.40 -4.79
N GLY A 24 -8.25 -13.31 -4.80
CA GLY A 24 -9.08 -13.88 -5.86
C GLY A 24 -9.05 -13.08 -7.16
N LEU A 25 -8.52 -11.87 -7.15
CA LEU A 25 -8.54 -10.95 -8.28
C LEU A 25 -7.16 -10.70 -8.89
N VAL A 26 -6.08 -10.99 -8.16
CA VAL A 26 -4.71 -10.76 -8.61
C VAL A 26 -3.87 -12.02 -8.43
N HIS A 27 -2.77 -12.11 -9.19
CA HIS A 27 -1.87 -13.25 -9.12
C HIS A 27 -0.83 -13.15 -8.01
N GLY A 28 -0.68 -11.98 -7.43
CA GLY A 28 0.23 -11.79 -6.30
C GLY A 28 0.39 -10.35 -5.90
N VAL A 29 1.01 -10.17 -4.74
CA VAL A 29 1.38 -8.86 -4.19
C VAL A 29 2.88 -8.89 -3.98
N PHE A 30 3.60 -7.92 -4.54
CA PHE A 30 5.06 -7.92 -4.57
C PHE A 30 5.62 -6.63 -3.99
N ASP A 31 6.78 -6.72 -3.35
CA ASP A 31 7.52 -5.56 -2.89
C ASP A 31 8.41 -5.09 -4.04
N GLY A 32 7.95 -4.05 -4.72
CA GLY A 32 8.57 -3.58 -5.95
C GLY A 32 8.03 -4.33 -7.18
N VAL A 33 8.46 -3.92 -8.36
CA VAL A 33 8.00 -4.53 -9.60
C VAL A 33 8.67 -5.89 -9.77
N PRO A 34 7.89 -6.99 -9.86
CA PRO A 34 8.50 -8.30 -10.06
C PRO A 34 9.09 -8.42 -11.47
N PRO A 35 10.22 -9.12 -11.62
CA PRO A 35 10.81 -9.31 -12.95
C PRO A 35 9.93 -10.18 -13.86
N ARG A 36 9.17 -11.08 -13.28
CA ARG A 36 8.20 -11.91 -14.01
C ARG A 36 6.98 -12.11 -13.15
N ALA A 37 5.85 -11.67 -13.65
CA ALA A 37 4.59 -11.91 -12.99
C ALA A 37 3.47 -11.85 -14.01
N SER A 38 2.47 -12.69 -13.80
CA SER A 38 1.26 -12.66 -14.61
C SER A 38 0.37 -11.53 -14.12
N ALA A 39 -0.05 -10.68 -15.03
CA ALA A 39 -1.05 -9.65 -14.71
C ALA A 39 -2.44 -10.28 -14.57
N PRO A 40 -3.29 -9.77 -13.68
CA PRO A 40 -3.05 -8.59 -12.84
C PRO A 40 -2.24 -8.92 -11.58
N TYR A 41 -1.45 -7.96 -11.13
CA TYR A 41 -0.70 -8.09 -9.87
C TYR A 41 -0.60 -6.72 -9.20
N VAL A 42 -0.36 -6.75 -7.87
CA VAL A 42 -0.12 -5.55 -7.08
C VAL A 42 1.36 -5.46 -6.76
N SER A 43 1.93 -4.27 -6.88
CA SER A 43 3.29 -4.00 -6.44
C SER A 43 3.33 -2.79 -5.51
N ILE A 44 4.21 -2.86 -4.53
CA ILE A 44 4.45 -1.75 -3.61
C ILE A 44 5.58 -0.92 -4.20
N GLY A 45 5.25 0.31 -4.55
CA GLY A 45 6.16 1.20 -5.25
C GLY A 45 6.86 2.19 -4.35
N ALA A 46 7.02 3.41 -4.84
CA ALA A 46 7.71 4.47 -4.13
C ALA A 46 7.12 4.71 -2.75
N THR A 47 8.01 4.91 -1.79
CA THR A 47 7.63 5.15 -0.41
C THR A 47 8.48 6.31 0.09
N GLU A 48 7.84 7.33 0.65
CA GLU A 48 8.56 8.46 1.22
C GLU A 48 8.00 8.79 2.58
N GLY A 49 8.88 9.22 3.48
CA GLY A 49 8.51 9.56 4.83
C GLY A 49 8.94 10.97 5.17
N ARG A 50 8.22 11.60 6.05
CA ARG A 50 8.61 12.89 6.60
C ARG A 50 8.21 12.97 8.07
N ASP A 51 8.89 13.85 8.78
CA ASP A 51 8.65 14.01 10.21
C ASP A 51 7.21 14.44 10.49
N TRP A 52 6.60 13.79 11.46
CA TRP A 52 5.24 14.10 11.93
C TRP A 52 5.19 13.96 13.45
N GLY A 53 6.35 14.05 14.11
CA GLY A 53 6.45 13.89 15.54
C GLY A 53 5.95 15.09 16.33
N THR A 54 5.75 14.83 17.62
CA THR A 54 5.44 15.86 18.61
C THR A 54 6.62 15.98 19.56
N LYS A 55 6.51 16.88 20.55
CA LYS A 55 7.53 16.98 21.61
C LYS A 55 7.73 15.68 22.35
N ASP A 56 6.67 14.93 22.52
CA ASP A 56 6.65 13.78 23.43
C ASP A 56 6.83 12.46 22.70
N ARG A 57 6.69 12.45 21.38
CA ARG A 57 6.71 11.22 20.63
C ARG A 57 7.15 11.42 19.19
N ALA A 58 8.09 10.59 18.77
CA ALA A 58 8.51 10.58 17.37
C ALA A 58 7.37 10.09 16.49
N GLY A 59 7.26 10.68 15.33
CA GLY A 59 6.25 10.28 14.34
C GLY A 59 6.77 10.45 12.94
N CYS A 60 6.14 9.75 12.02
CA CYS A 60 6.48 9.80 10.61
C CYS A 60 5.22 9.71 9.77
N GLU A 61 5.10 10.61 8.80
CA GLU A 61 4.05 10.50 7.80
C GLU A 61 4.65 9.77 6.60
N VAL A 62 4.10 8.62 6.26
CA VAL A 62 4.60 7.78 5.17
C VAL A 62 3.59 7.80 4.03
N ARG A 63 4.07 8.14 2.83
CA ARG A 63 3.27 8.04 1.61
C ARG A 63 3.76 6.86 0.81
N LEU A 64 2.84 6.00 0.47
CA LEU A 64 3.11 4.72 -0.17
C LEU A 64 2.30 4.62 -1.45
N THR A 65 2.94 4.26 -2.55
CA THR A 65 2.24 4.01 -3.80
C THR A 65 2.01 2.51 -3.97
N LEU A 66 0.75 2.14 -4.14
CA LEU A 66 0.35 0.78 -4.46
C LEU A 66 -0.07 0.78 -5.93
N SER A 67 0.51 -0.12 -6.73
CA SER A 67 0.23 -0.18 -8.16
C SER A 67 -0.39 -1.52 -8.51
N LEU A 68 -1.54 -1.45 -9.16
CA LEU A 68 -2.21 -2.63 -9.73
C LEU A 68 -1.96 -2.60 -11.24
N THR A 69 -1.31 -3.62 -11.75
CA THR A 69 -0.96 -3.72 -13.17
C THR A 69 -1.79 -4.82 -13.83
N GLY A 70 -2.43 -4.49 -14.92
CA GLY A 70 -3.29 -5.43 -15.64
C GLY A 70 -3.00 -5.45 -17.13
N ALA A 71 -3.43 -6.52 -17.80
CA ALA A 71 -3.15 -6.75 -19.21
C ALA A 71 -4.37 -6.55 -20.11
N GLY A 72 -5.56 -6.66 -19.60
CA GLY A 72 -6.78 -6.60 -20.39
C GLY A 72 -7.27 -5.18 -20.65
N LEU A 73 -8.56 -5.01 -20.71
CA LEU A 73 -9.20 -3.72 -20.91
C LEU A 73 -9.17 -2.92 -19.61
N PRO A 74 -9.03 -1.58 -19.70
CA PRO A 74 -9.02 -0.75 -18.49
C PRO A 74 -10.26 -0.91 -17.61
N GLY A 75 -11.41 -1.24 -18.20
CA GLY A 75 -12.64 -1.47 -17.44
C GLY A 75 -12.56 -2.63 -16.48
N ASP A 76 -11.61 -3.55 -16.68
CA ASP A 76 -11.43 -4.71 -15.80
C ASP A 76 -10.75 -4.34 -14.47
N ALA A 77 -10.22 -3.12 -14.37
CA ALA A 77 -9.49 -2.68 -13.19
C ALA A 77 -10.37 -2.42 -11.97
N GLY A 78 -11.65 -2.09 -12.20
CA GLY A 78 -12.48 -1.49 -11.16
C GLY A 78 -12.62 -2.31 -9.89
N GLU A 79 -12.91 -3.59 -10.00
CA GLU A 79 -13.12 -4.43 -8.83
C GLU A 79 -11.83 -4.64 -8.03
N ALA A 80 -10.75 -4.98 -8.72
CA ALA A 80 -9.46 -5.20 -8.06
C ALA A 80 -8.94 -3.91 -7.43
N ALA A 81 -9.10 -2.76 -8.10
CA ALA A 81 -8.68 -1.47 -7.55
C ALA A 81 -9.47 -1.13 -6.28
N ALA A 82 -10.78 -1.37 -6.28
CA ALA A 82 -11.61 -1.14 -5.10
C ALA A 82 -11.19 -2.04 -3.93
N ARG A 83 -10.86 -3.30 -4.21
CA ARG A 83 -10.39 -4.22 -3.17
C ARG A 83 -9.01 -3.82 -2.64
N MET A 84 -8.13 -3.36 -3.51
CA MET A 84 -6.82 -2.86 -3.09
C MET A 84 -6.97 -1.67 -2.15
N GLU A 85 -7.83 -0.73 -2.47
CA GLU A 85 -8.08 0.42 -1.61
C GLU A 85 -8.72 0.01 -0.28
N ALA A 86 -9.68 -0.91 -0.31
CA ALA A 86 -10.32 -1.41 0.91
C ALA A 86 -9.31 -2.14 1.80
N ALA A 87 -8.43 -2.96 1.21
CA ALA A 87 -7.40 -3.67 1.96
C ALA A 87 -6.40 -2.71 2.59
N ALA A 88 -6.08 -1.61 1.92
CA ALA A 88 -5.14 -0.61 2.44
C ALA A 88 -5.62 0.01 3.76
N ARG A 89 -6.91 0.06 4.00
CA ARG A 89 -7.44 0.58 5.27
C ARG A 89 -7.06 -0.28 6.47
N ALA A 90 -6.78 -1.55 6.24
CA ALA A 90 -6.33 -2.46 7.30
C ALA A 90 -4.87 -2.25 7.69
N LEU A 91 -4.17 -1.29 7.07
CA LEU A 91 -2.82 -0.90 7.49
C LEU A 91 -2.81 -0.26 8.87
N ARG A 92 -3.93 0.28 9.33
CA ARG A 92 -4.01 0.91 10.64
C ARG A 92 -3.70 -0.11 11.74
N GLY A 93 -2.90 0.31 12.71
CA GLY A 93 -2.50 -0.53 13.83
C GLY A 93 -1.01 -0.73 13.93
N PRO A 94 -0.56 -1.76 14.65
CA PRO A 94 0.86 -1.99 14.87
C PRO A 94 1.62 -2.33 13.59
N ALA A 95 2.84 -1.83 13.47
CA ALA A 95 3.73 -2.09 12.34
C ALA A 95 5.17 -1.98 12.80
N ASP A 96 5.75 -3.08 13.23
CA ASP A 96 7.18 -3.23 13.56
C ASP A 96 7.78 -2.05 14.33
N GLY A 97 7.34 -1.88 15.57
CA GLY A 97 7.83 -0.80 16.42
C GLY A 97 7.14 0.53 16.24
N TRP A 98 6.17 0.61 15.35
CA TRP A 98 5.37 1.78 15.09
C TRP A 98 3.90 1.47 15.26
N THR A 99 3.10 2.51 15.45
CA THR A 99 1.64 2.40 15.38
C THR A 99 1.14 3.31 14.26
N ILE A 100 0.50 2.73 13.27
CA ILE A 100 -0.15 3.50 12.21
C ILE A 100 -1.50 3.97 12.77
N VAL A 101 -1.60 5.27 13.03
CA VAL A 101 -2.79 5.83 13.69
C VAL A 101 -3.82 6.37 12.72
N ALA A 102 -3.42 6.63 11.48
CA ALA A 102 -4.33 7.11 10.45
C ALA A 102 -3.88 6.62 9.09
N VAL A 103 -4.84 6.21 8.27
CA VAL A 103 -4.62 5.77 6.89
C VAL A 103 -5.60 6.51 6.00
N ARG A 104 -5.09 7.14 4.94
CA ARG A 104 -5.94 7.86 4.00
C ARG A 104 -5.46 7.66 2.57
N ALA A 105 -6.39 7.35 1.69
CA ALA A 105 -6.13 7.36 0.24
C ALA A 105 -6.10 8.81 -0.23
N LEU A 106 -4.99 9.23 -0.80
CA LEU A 106 -4.82 10.62 -1.25
C LEU A 106 -5.12 10.80 -2.72
N ARG A 107 -4.83 9.79 -3.52
CA ARG A 107 -4.89 9.91 -4.97
C ARG A 107 -5.02 8.53 -5.59
N SER A 108 -5.83 8.46 -6.63
CA SER A 108 -6.06 7.25 -7.40
C SER A 108 -5.97 7.63 -8.88
N ARG A 109 -5.20 6.87 -9.65
CA ARG A 109 -4.99 7.18 -11.06
C ARG A 109 -4.91 5.92 -11.90
N LEU A 110 -5.74 5.86 -12.93
CA LEU A 110 -5.70 4.80 -13.94
C LEU A 110 -4.99 5.34 -15.18
N ALA A 111 -3.97 4.64 -15.63
CA ALA A 111 -3.22 5.00 -16.83
C ALA A 111 -3.18 3.81 -17.80
N ILE A 112 -3.29 4.12 -19.07
CA ILE A 112 -3.13 3.14 -20.15
C ILE A 112 -1.64 3.04 -20.45
N ARG A 113 -1.14 1.81 -20.55
CA ARG A 113 0.27 1.57 -20.79
C ARG A 113 0.56 1.52 -22.28
N ARG A 114 1.71 2.05 -22.67
CA ARG A 114 2.16 2.06 -24.07
C ARG A 114 2.27 0.67 -24.67
N GLU A 115 2.81 -0.25 -23.88
CA GLU A 115 3.06 -1.63 -24.32
C GLU A 115 1.81 -2.51 -24.18
N GLY A 116 0.68 -1.90 -23.92
CA GLY A 116 -0.57 -2.60 -23.70
C GLY A 116 -0.89 -2.82 -22.23
N GLY A 117 -2.14 -2.99 -21.94
CA GLY A 117 -2.61 -3.10 -20.58
C GLY A 117 -2.80 -1.76 -19.90
N TRP A 118 -2.90 -1.79 -18.59
CA TRP A 118 -3.20 -0.61 -17.77
C TRP A 118 -2.51 -0.71 -16.41
N ARG A 119 -2.43 0.43 -15.74
CA ARG A 119 -1.92 0.47 -14.36
C ARG A 119 -2.78 1.42 -13.55
N HIS A 120 -3.18 0.97 -12.38
CA HIS A 120 -3.94 1.77 -11.42
C HIS A 120 -3.06 2.03 -10.21
N ASP A 121 -2.69 3.28 -9.99
CA ASP A 121 -1.86 3.68 -8.86
C ASP A 121 -2.73 4.29 -7.77
N LEU A 122 -2.49 3.86 -6.53
CA LEU A 122 -3.13 4.40 -5.35
C LEU A 122 -2.05 4.92 -4.41
N VAL A 123 -2.12 6.19 -4.07
CA VAL A 123 -1.21 6.79 -3.09
C VAL A 123 -1.93 6.83 -1.75
N VAL A 124 -1.33 6.18 -0.76
CA VAL A 124 -1.87 6.07 0.59
C VAL A 124 -0.95 6.80 1.56
N ARG A 125 -1.54 7.61 2.42
CA ARG A 125 -0.80 8.29 3.49
C ARG A 125 -1.06 7.57 4.80
N CYS A 126 0.03 7.16 5.47
CA CYS A 126 -0.01 6.53 6.78
C CYS A 126 0.68 7.44 7.78
N ARG A 127 -0.01 7.86 8.81
CA ARG A 127 0.59 8.61 9.91
C ARG A 127 0.94 7.65 11.02
N CYS A 128 2.21 7.65 11.40
CA CYS A 128 2.78 6.67 12.31
C CYS A 128 3.37 7.36 13.53
N LEU A 129 3.14 6.78 14.69
CA LEU A 129 3.80 7.18 15.93
C LEU A 129 4.71 6.07 16.38
N ALA A 130 5.88 6.42 16.92
CA ALA A 130 6.84 5.44 17.41
C ALA A 130 6.25 4.68 18.59
N GLY A 131 6.57 3.39 18.65
CA GLY A 131 6.10 2.49 19.67
C GLY A 131 4.82 1.79 19.30
N VAL A 132 4.55 0.70 20.01
CA VAL A 132 3.32 -0.06 19.85
C VAL A 132 2.42 0.30 21.02
N ARG A 133 1.19 0.70 20.70
CA ARG A 133 0.23 1.05 21.72
C ARG A 133 -0.27 -0.23 22.39
N GLU A 134 -0.08 -0.31 23.69
CA GLU A 134 -0.67 -1.40 24.43
C GLU A 134 -2.14 -1.11 24.69
N GLU A 135 -2.97 -2.08 24.36
CA GLU A 135 -4.38 -2.02 24.70
C GLU A 135 -4.54 -2.38 26.17
N ALA A 136 -5.09 -1.47 26.90
CA ALA A 136 -5.37 -1.71 28.33
C ALA A 136 -6.55 -2.65 28.49
#